data_4b4ce8c33d269ca2a3743dc06f5ea007
#
_entry.id   4b4ce8c33d269ca2a3743dc06f5ea007
#
_cell.length_a   1.000
_cell.length_b   1.000
_cell.length_c   1.000
_cell.angle_alpha   90.00
_cell.angle_beta   90.00
_cell.angle_gamma   90.00
#
_symmetry.space_group_name_H-M   'P 1'
#
loop_
_entity.id
_entity.type
_entity.pdbx_description
1 polymer ?
#
loop_
_entity_poly.entity_id
_entity_poly.type
_entity_poly.pdbx_seq_one_letter_code
_entity_poly.pdbx_strand_id
1 'polypeptide(L)'
;MKQFKLRQLLPVLAFSFFISCQSSDKEKTSKETIPAKTDPLAKASRENKNGWVYVHLEGSPSDIGYQHGYLLSNEIDTTIQALSYYLEHETKKDWAFYRQCARNFLWDKLDREYKDEINGIAAGLHAKQKNYDSLDITALNAMEELAFYYVPQLMDKEKAGSGDNKAPGNCSAFIATGSYTKDGKIVIGHNNWTEYIIGQHWNVIADVVPEKGNHMLMDCMPGFIHSGDDFVITSNGILITETTITGFKGFDTTGIPEFQRARKSAQYSNSIDDVIRIFNTGNNGGYANDWLIGDTKTNEVAKLELGLKDYRVWRSKDTAMIGSNFPSDPKLIADETTFKVNDKSSSPNARKMRMEKLVTNLKGKLDVETGEQIEADHYDAYHNVKINNKCVICGHIDEDKNGCAEWDLPAYYPMGAVQGKVTTADLAKDMKFWAHMGHPCGQDFIGAPFYKLHPQYAWQAKYLVEMKSYPWTLFEAKK
;
A
#
# COMPACT_ATOMS: atom_id res chain seq x y z
N MET A 1 -21.06 27.01 66.72
CA MET A 1 -22.41 27.04 67.36
C MET A 1 -23.35 26.47 66.31
N LYS A 2 -23.97 25.39 66.41
CA LYS A 2 -24.68 24.51 67.29
C LYS A 2 -24.59 23.08 66.76
N GLN A 3 -24.22 22.15 67.62
CA GLN A 3 -24.43 20.74 67.49
C GLN A 3 -25.93 20.44 67.61
N PHE A 4 -26.45 19.34 67.03
CA PHE A 4 -27.47 18.52 67.66
C PHE A 4 -27.29 17.04 67.27
N LYS A 5 -27.45 16.25 68.33
CA LYS A 5 -27.18 14.83 68.47
C LYS A 5 -28.34 13.93 68.02
N LEU A 6 -28.02 12.74 67.56
CA LEU A 6 -28.47 11.38 68.00
C LEU A 6 -29.94 11.13 68.24
N ARG A 7 -30.49 10.07 67.63
CA ARG A 7 -31.19 9.01 68.33
C ARG A 7 -31.35 7.74 67.52
N GLN A 8 -30.85 6.65 68.09
CA GLN A 8 -31.14 5.27 67.72
C GLN A 8 -32.55 4.89 68.09
N LEU A 9 -33.17 3.95 67.36
CA LEU A 9 -34.23 3.06 67.84
C LEU A 9 -34.23 1.78 67.00
N LEU A 10 -33.90 0.66 67.68
CA LEU A 10 -34.30 -0.70 67.31
C LEU A 10 -35.69 -0.94 67.88
N PRO A 11 -36.50 -1.82 67.24
CA PRO A 11 -36.92 -3.03 67.99
C PRO A 11 -36.94 -4.31 67.13
N VAL A 12 -36.35 -5.39 67.61
CA VAL A 12 -37.00 -6.58 68.24
C VAL A 12 -37.79 -7.50 67.28
N LEU A 13 -37.29 -8.71 67.31
CA LEU A 13 -37.70 -9.99 66.70
C LEU A 13 -39.21 -10.32 66.82
N ALA A 14 -39.67 -11.02 65.76
CA ALA A 14 -40.67 -12.08 65.94
C ALA A 14 -40.35 -13.25 64.98
N PHE A 15 -40.08 -14.40 65.59
CA PHE A 15 -39.96 -15.71 64.93
C PHE A 15 -41.34 -16.23 64.61
N SER A 16 -41.58 -16.67 63.38
CA SER A 16 -42.69 -17.56 63.07
C SER A 16 -42.20 -18.70 62.19
N PHE A 17 -42.12 -19.88 62.71
CA PHE A 17 -41.90 -21.13 61.98
C PHE A 17 -43.15 -21.46 61.15
N PHE A 18 -43.00 -21.64 59.89
CA PHE A 18 -43.92 -22.43 59.08
C PHE A 18 -43.10 -23.52 58.34
N ILE A 19 -43.43 -24.76 58.73
CA ILE A 19 -43.02 -25.96 58.02
C ILE A 19 -43.96 -26.09 56.82
N SER A 20 -43.43 -26.13 55.60
CA SER A 20 -44.17 -26.61 54.41
C SER A 20 -43.28 -27.44 53.53
N CYS A 21 -43.86 -28.52 53.05
CA CYS A 21 -43.28 -29.66 52.33
C CYS A 21 -42.42 -29.35 51.13
N GLN A 22 -41.41 -30.18 51.02
CA GLN A 22 -40.59 -30.35 49.78
C GLN A 22 -41.44 -30.78 48.59
N SER A 23 -41.33 -30.05 47.48
CA SER A 23 -41.46 -30.57 46.16
C SER A 23 -40.13 -30.38 45.45
N SER A 24 -39.49 -31.46 45.04
CA SER A 24 -38.23 -31.51 44.37
C SER A 24 -38.41 -31.13 42.90
N ASP A 25 -38.28 -29.86 42.59
CA ASP A 25 -38.04 -29.42 41.24
C ASP A 25 -36.51 -29.35 41.00
N LYS A 26 -36.01 -30.27 40.17
CA LYS A 26 -34.66 -30.24 39.64
C LYS A 26 -34.54 -29.02 38.72
N GLU A 27 -34.05 -27.92 39.24
CA GLU A 27 -33.51 -26.80 38.45
C GLU A 27 -32.37 -27.33 37.59
N LYS A 28 -32.62 -27.50 36.29
CA LYS A 28 -31.57 -27.67 35.28
C LYS A 28 -30.84 -26.35 35.17
N THR A 29 -29.76 -26.19 35.92
CA THR A 29 -28.75 -25.19 35.61
C THR A 29 -28.17 -25.52 34.24
N SER A 30 -28.67 -24.85 33.21
CA SER A 30 -27.96 -24.76 31.91
C SER A 30 -26.64 -24.06 32.21
N LYS A 31 -25.56 -24.83 32.26
CA LYS A 31 -24.22 -24.26 32.13
C LYS A 31 -24.20 -23.60 30.76
N GLU A 32 -24.32 -22.27 30.70
CA GLU A 32 -23.84 -21.51 29.53
C GLU A 32 -22.37 -21.90 29.33
N THR A 33 -22.13 -22.73 28.37
CA THR A 33 -20.79 -22.99 27.86
C THR A 33 -20.31 -21.67 27.23
N ILE A 34 -19.50 -20.93 27.97
CA ILE A 34 -18.69 -19.85 27.39
C ILE A 34 -17.99 -20.48 26.20
N PRO A 35 -18.21 -20.02 24.94
CA PRO A 35 -17.52 -20.57 23.80
C PRO A 35 -16.02 -20.46 24.06
N ALA A 36 -15.31 -21.56 23.88
CA ALA A 36 -13.86 -21.58 24.01
C ALA A 36 -13.31 -20.48 23.08
N LYS A 37 -12.53 -19.57 23.64
CA LYS A 37 -11.89 -18.49 22.88
C LYS A 37 -11.04 -19.19 21.81
N THR A 38 -11.47 -19.16 20.57
CA THR A 38 -10.72 -19.75 19.44
C THR A 38 -9.35 -19.09 19.37
N ASP A 39 -8.31 -19.89 19.19
CA ASP A 39 -6.96 -19.36 18.96
C ASP A 39 -7.00 -18.47 17.70
N PRO A 40 -6.72 -17.18 17.82
CA PRO A 40 -6.76 -16.27 16.66
C PRO A 40 -5.75 -16.65 15.57
N LEU A 41 -4.73 -17.46 15.88
CA LEU A 41 -3.75 -17.93 14.91
C LEU A 41 -4.15 -19.23 14.19
N ALA A 42 -5.24 -19.89 14.60
CA ALA A 42 -5.61 -21.22 14.08
C ALA A 42 -5.84 -21.24 12.56
N LYS A 43 -6.22 -20.10 11.96
CA LYS A 43 -6.47 -19.95 10.52
C LYS A 43 -5.35 -19.24 9.77
N ALA A 44 -4.34 -18.72 10.47
CA ALA A 44 -3.27 -17.96 9.87
C ALA A 44 -2.06 -18.85 9.52
N SER A 45 -1.29 -18.44 8.53
CA SER A 45 -0.02 -19.09 8.21
C SER A 45 0.99 -18.12 7.62
N ARG A 46 2.28 -18.48 7.70
CA ARG A 46 3.40 -17.71 7.15
C ARG A 46 4.37 -18.63 6.44
N GLU A 47 4.88 -18.19 5.29
CA GLU A 47 5.93 -18.87 4.52
C GLU A 47 6.91 -17.84 3.95
N ASN A 48 8.20 -18.17 3.88
CA ASN A 48 9.19 -17.36 3.18
C ASN A 48 9.50 -17.99 1.83
N LYS A 49 9.46 -17.20 0.75
CA LYS A 49 9.67 -17.69 -0.61
C LYS A 49 10.34 -16.63 -1.49
N ASN A 50 11.58 -16.88 -1.91
CA ASN A 50 12.31 -16.04 -2.85
C ASN A 50 12.27 -14.54 -2.51
N GLY A 51 12.70 -14.19 -1.29
CA GLY A 51 12.74 -12.81 -0.81
C GLY A 51 11.40 -12.27 -0.25
N TRP A 52 10.30 -12.94 -0.55
CA TRP A 52 8.97 -12.59 -0.07
C TRP A 52 8.61 -13.33 1.22
N VAL A 53 7.78 -12.69 2.01
CA VAL A 53 7.07 -13.28 3.15
C VAL A 53 5.59 -13.39 2.78
N TYR A 54 5.15 -14.61 2.45
CA TYR A 54 3.73 -14.87 2.23
C TYR A 54 3.03 -15.06 3.58
N VAL A 55 1.90 -14.40 3.77
CA VAL A 55 1.02 -14.59 4.92
C VAL A 55 -0.42 -14.81 4.48
N HIS A 56 -1.07 -15.80 5.10
CA HIS A 56 -2.50 -16.01 5.01
C HIS A 56 -3.16 -15.52 6.30
N LEU A 57 -4.14 -14.64 6.17
CA LEU A 57 -4.83 -13.96 7.27
C LEU A 57 -6.34 -14.13 7.07
N GLU A 58 -7.05 -14.70 8.05
CA GLU A 58 -8.48 -15.00 7.92
C GLU A 58 -9.24 -14.71 9.22
N GLY A 59 -10.39 -14.03 9.11
CA GLY A 59 -11.33 -13.84 10.21
C GLY A 59 -11.94 -12.46 10.30
N SER A 60 -12.28 -12.06 11.52
CA SER A 60 -12.73 -10.71 11.83
C SER A 60 -11.60 -9.69 11.64
N PRO A 61 -11.91 -8.40 11.50
CA PRO A 61 -10.86 -7.37 11.40
C PRO A 61 -9.83 -7.46 12.53
N SER A 62 -10.28 -7.68 13.77
CA SER A 62 -9.38 -7.84 14.91
C SER A 62 -8.52 -9.11 14.83
N ASP A 63 -9.07 -10.22 14.30
CA ASP A 63 -8.29 -11.47 14.13
C ASP A 63 -7.25 -11.30 13.05
N ILE A 64 -7.61 -10.77 11.87
CA ILE A 64 -6.70 -10.47 10.76
C ILE A 64 -5.57 -9.57 11.25
N GLY A 65 -5.90 -8.49 11.95
CA GLY A 65 -4.90 -7.59 12.53
C GLY A 65 -3.97 -8.29 13.52
N TYR A 66 -4.52 -9.08 14.46
CA TYR A 66 -3.71 -9.83 15.42
C TYR A 66 -2.76 -10.81 14.74
N GLN A 67 -3.26 -11.58 13.77
CA GLN A 67 -2.47 -12.49 12.96
C GLN A 67 -1.31 -11.77 12.25
N HIS A 68 -1.61 -10.64 11.60
CA HIS A 68 -0.64 -9.80 10.91
C HIS A 68 0.46 -9.33 11.86
N GLY A 69 0.08 -8.65 12.95
CA GLY A 69 1.03 -8.14 13.94
C GLY A 69 1.86 -9.22 14.64
N TYR A 70 1.26 -10.39 14.89
CA TYR A 70 1.95 -11.52 15.51
C TYR A 70 2.94 -12.20 14.56
N LEU A 71 2.51 -12.51 13.34
CA LEU A 71 3.31 -13.25 12.35
C LEU A 71 4.45 -12.43 11.73
N LEU A 72 4.26 -11.10 11.61
CA LEU A 72 5.21 -10.18 11.00
C LEU A 72 5.85 -9.21 12.00
N SER A 73 5.86 -9.57 13.29
CA SER A 73 6.30 -8.66 14.35
C SER A 73 7.72 -8.12 14.20
N ASN A 74 8.65 -8.94 13.69
CA ASN A 74 10.03 -8.51 13.46
C ASN A 74 10.16 -7.65 12.20
N GLU A 75 9.44 -8.00 11.15
CA GLU A 75 9.41 -7.25 9.90
C GLU A 75 8.80 -5.86 10.13
N ILE A 76 7.68 -5.77 10.84
CA ILE A 76 7.04 -4.49 11.20
C ILE A 76 7.99 -3.61 12.04
N ASP A 77 8.62 -4.20 13.06
CA ASP A 77 9.60 -3.50 13.90
C ASP A 77 10.76 -2.94 13.07
N THR A 78 11.35 -3.75 12.19
CA THR A 78 12.46 -3.33 11.32
C THR A 78 12.00 -2.25 10.33
N THR A 79 10.82 -2.42 9.74
CA THR A 79 10.23 -1.45 8.80
C THR A 79 10.01 -0.09 9.46
N ILE A 80 9.38 -0.04 10.65
CA ILE A 80 9.17 1.22 11.38
C ILE A 80 10.50 1.89 11.73
N GLN A 81 11.51 1.12 12.14
CA GLN A 81 12.83 1.67 12.47
C GLN A 81 13.54 2.25 11.23
N ALA A 82 13.54 1.51 10.11
CA ALA A 82 14.16 1.96 8.87
C ALA A 82 13.44 3.20 8.30
N LEU A 83 12.10 3.16 8.29
CA LEU A 83 11.26 4.25 7.83
C LEU A 83 11.42 5.50 8.71
N SER A 84 11.38 5.35 10.04
CA SER A 84 11.60 6.47 10.97
C SER A 84 12.95 7.15 10.73
N TYR A 85 14.00 6.34 10.55
CA TYR A 85 15.34 6.84 10.27
C TYR A 85 15.42 7.58 8.93
N TYR A 86 14.82 7.01 7.88
CA TYR A 86 14.75 7.62 6.55
C TYR A 86 13.97 8.94 6.59
N LEU A 87 12.76 8.94 7.16
CA LEU A 87 11.89 10.11 7.22
C LEU A 87 12.51 11.26 8.02
N GLU A 88 13.16 10.97 9.14
CA GLU A 88 13.87 11.99 9.92
C GLU A 88 15.01 12.60 9.11
N HIS A 89 15.74 11.77 8.34
CA HIS A 89 16.81 12.29 7.48
C HIS A 89 16.27 13.18 6.36
N GLU A 90 15.25 12.74 5.63
CA GLU A 90 14.74 13.44 4.44
C GLU A 90 13.83 14.63 4.80
N THR A 91 12.90 14.44 5.71
CA THR A 91 11.86 15.44 6.01
C THR A 91 12.19 16.32 7.22
N LYS A 92 13.21 15.97 8.01
CA LYS A 92 13.56 16.60 9.29
C LYS A 92 12.42 16.53 10.33
N LYS A 93 11.51 15.58 10.16
CA LYS A 93 10.42 15.27 11.08
C LYS A 93 10.66 13.88 11.67
N ASP A 94 10.63 13.78 12.99
CA ASP A 94 10.79 12.53 13.71
C ASP A 94 9.50 11.68 13.68
N TRP A 95 9.58 10.45 14.14
CA TRP A 95 8.41 9.54 14.18
C TRP A 95 7.29 10.06 15.08
N ALA A 96 7.62 10.82 16.13
CA ALA A 96 6.61 11.43 17.00
C ALA A 96 5.73 12.43 16.24
N PHE A 97 6.28 13.15 15.27
CA PHE A 97 5.52 14.03 14.39
C PHE A 97 4.49 13.23 13.56
N TYR A 98 4.88 12.11 12.94
CA TYR A 98 3.97 11.28 12.15
C TYR A 98 2.86 10.66 13.01
N ARG A 99 3.19 10.19 14.20
CA ARG A 99 2.20 9.75 15.20
C ARG A 99 1.23 10.86 15.58
N GLN A 100 1.71 12.09 15.72
CA GLN A 100 0.86 13.24 16.01
C GLN A 100 -0.10 13.56 14.86
N CYS A 101 0.35 13.44 13.61
CA CYS A 101 -0.52 13.54 12.43
C CYS A 101 -1.60 12.45 12.43
N ALA A 102 -1.21 11.20 12.71
CA ALA A 102 -2.16 10.09 12.84
C ALA A 102 -3.25 10.39 13.88
N ARG A 103 -2.87 10.91 15.04
CA ARG A 103 -3.80 11.31 16.12
C ARG A 103 -4.72 12.46 15.71
N ASN A 104 -4.16 13.50 15.08
CA ASN A 104 -4.85 14.78 14.91
C ASN A 104 -5.89 14.75 13.79
N PHE A 105 -5.64 14.01 12.70
CA PHE A 105 -6.51 14.09 11.53
C PHE A 105 -6.68 12.79 10.72
N LEU A 106 -6.10 11.66 11.13
CA LEU A 106 -6.30 10.39 10.42
C LEU A 106 -7.18 9.42 11.20
N TRP A 107 -6.81 9.11 12.45
CA TRP A 107 -7.44 8.05 13.25
C TRP A 107 -8.96 8.16 13.34
N ASP A 108 -9.50 9.35 13.62
CA ASP A 108 -10.94 9.53 13.83
C ASP A 108 -11.76 9.32 12.54
N LYS A 109 -11.12 9.38 11.39
CA LYS A 109 -11.76 9.21 10.08
C LYS A 109 -11.80 7.78 9.58
N LEU A 110 -11.07 6.89 10.26
CA LEU A 110 -11.08 5.48 9.89
C LEU A 110 -12.42 4.85 10.24
N ASP A 111 -12.91 4.01 9.34
CA ASP A 111 -14.06 3.15 9.59
C ASP A 111 -13.75 2.17 10.73
N ARG A 112 -14.77 1.76 11.46
CA ARG A 112 -14.63 0.93 12.67
C ARG A 112 -13.85 -0.36 12.39
N GLU A 113 -14.11 -1.02 11.29
CA GLU A 113 -13.46 -2.28 10.93
C GLU A 113 -11.94 -2.12 10.75
N TYR A 114 -11.48 -1.02 10.13
CA TYR A 114 -10.05 -0.76 9.95
C TYR A 114 -9.36 -0.31 11.24
N LYS A 115 -10.07 0.40 12.11
CA LYS A 115 -9.60 0.63 13.49
C LYS A 115 -9.42 -0.68 14.26
N ASP A 116 -10.37 -1.60 14.12
CA ASP A 116 -10.32 -2.90 14.81
C ASP A 116 -9.17 -3.76 14.24
N GLU A 117 -8.89 -3.71 12.93
CA GLU A 117 -7.75 -4.38 12.31
C GLU A 117 -6.41 -3.77 12.79
N ILE A 118 -6.26 -2.45 12.76
CA ILE A 118 -5.07 -1.73 13.24
C ILE A 118 -4.82 -2.00 14.73
N ASN A 119 -5.88 -2.00 15.56
CA ASN A 119 -5.78 -2.38 16.97
C ASN A 119 -5.33 -3.84 17.13
N GLY A 120 -5.81 -4.72 16.25
CA GLY A 120 -5.38 -6.11 16.18
C GLY A 120 -3.89 -6.23 15.90
N ILE A 121 -3.35 -5.49 14.90
CA ILE A 121 -1.91 -5.46 14.59
C ILE A 121 -1.12 -5.05 15.84
N ALA A 122 -1.49 -3.97 16.51
CA ALA A 122 -0.84 -3.53 17.75
C ALA A 122 -0.89 -4.61 18.84
N ALA A 123 -2.03 -5.29 19.01
CA ALA A 123 -2.16 -6.38 19.98
C ALA A 123 -1.26 -7.59 19.64
N GLY A 124 -1.13 -7.95 18.35
CA GLY A 124 -0.22 -8.99 17.88
C GLY A 124 1.25 -8.65 18.13
N LEU A 125 1.63 -7.39 17.89
CA LEU A 125 2.95 -6.85 18.20
C LEU A 125 3.26 -6.89 19.69
N HIS A 126 2.33 -6.47 20.54
CA HIS A 126 2.48 -6.55 22.00
C HIS A 126 2.65 -7.99 22.49
N ALA A 127 1.94 -8.96 21.91
CA ALA A 127 2.11 -10.37 22.22
C ALA A 127 3.54 -10.89 21.90
N LYS A 128 4.23 -10.22 20.99
CA LYS A 128 5.64 -10.45 20.61
C LYS A 128 6.61 -9.48 21.27
N GLN A 129 6.18 -8.75 22.30
CA GLN A 129 6.98 -7.80 23.07
C GLN A 129 7.50 -6.61 22.23
N LYS A 130 6.81 -6.26 21.16
CA LYS A 130 7.07 -5.03 20.38
C LYS A 130 6.12 -3.94 20.86
N ASN A 131 6.67 -2.77 21.23
CA ASN A 131 5.91 -1.70 21.88
C ASN A 131 5.45 -0.64 20.87
N TYR A 132 4.56 -1.03 19.98
CA TYR A 132 3.90 -0.13 19.03
C TYR A 132 2.39 -0.12 19.29
N ASP A 133 1.75 1.04 19.20
CA ASP A 133 0.31 1.19 19.36
C ASP A 133 -0.40 1.48 18.02
N SER A 134 -1.71 1.67 18.08
CA SER A 134 -2.53 1.93 16.88
C SER A 134 -2.14 3.21 16.14
N LEU A 135 -1.54 4.20 16.81
CA LEU A 135 -1.08 5.42 16.15
C LEU A 135 0.22 5.19 15.38
N ASP A 136 1.09 4.27 15.84
CA ASP A 136 2.26 3.84 15.06
C ASP A 136 1.82 3.17 13.77
N ILE A 137 0.85 2.24 13.86
CA ILE A 137 0.35 1.52 12.69
C ILE A 137 -0.42 2.45 11.75
N THR A 138 -1.19 3.40 12.28
CA THR A 138 -1.86 4.41 11.45
C THR A 138 -0.86 5.31 10.73
N ALA A 139 0.18 5.78 11.43
CA ALA A 139 1.24 6.59 10.83
C ALA A 139 2.03 5.81 9.76
N LEU A 140 2.29 4.51 10.01
CA LEU A 140 2.94 3.62 9.07
C LEU A 140 2.11 3.47 7.78
N ASN A 141 0.81 3.21 7.88
CA ASN A 141 -0.09 3.07 6.73
C ASN A 141 -0.27 4.38 5.93
N ALA A 142 -0.16 5.53 6.58
CA ALA A 142 -0.29 6.85 5.94
C ALA A 142 1.05 7.49 5.57
N MET A 143 2.15 6.72 5.56
CA MET A 143 3.48 7.30 5.41
C MET A 143 3.65 8.09 4.12
N GLU A 144 3.13 7.58 3.01
CA GLU A 144 3.22 8.22 1.70
C GLU A 144 2.42 9.52 1.65
N GLU A 145 1.18 9.48 2.15
CA GLU A 145 0.32 10.66 2.24
C GLU A 145 0.97 11.75 3.11
N LEU A 146 1.58 11.36 4.21
CA LEU A 146 2.20 12.31 5.15
C LEU A 146 3.54 12.83 4.64
N ALA A 147 4.43 11.94 4.19
CA ALA A 147 5.79 12.32 3.80
C ALA A 147 5.82 13.11 2.49
N PHE A 148 5.02 12.69 1.49
CA PHE A 148 5.12 13.23 0.14
C PHE A 148 4.05 14.29 -0.21
N TYR A 149 3.01 14.45 0.63
CA TYR A 149 1.94 15.43 0.38
C TYR A 149 1.74 16.41 1.53
N TYR A 150 1.56 15.92 2.76
CA TYR A 150 1.32 16.80 3.91
C TYR A 150 2.55 17.58 4.36
N VAL A 151 3.71 16.91 4.54
CA VAL A 151 4.95 17.57 4.96
C VAL A 151 5.41 18.62 3.95
N PRO A 152 5.47 18.35 2.63
CA PRO A 152 5.74 19.36 1.63
C PRO A 152 4.81 20.57 1.73
N GLN A 153 3.50 20.35 1.88
CA GLN A 153 2.53 21.44 2.04
C GLN A 153 2.77 22.28 3.30
N LEU A 154 3.25 21.69 4.40
CA LEU A 154 3.66 22.44 5.60
C LEU A 154 4.91 23.28 5.34
N MET A 155 5.91 22.69 4.69
CA MET A 155 7.16 23.39 4.38
C MET A 155 6.95 24.58 3.45
N ASP A 156 6.04 24.48 2.49
CA ASP A 156 5.65 25.57 1.59
C ASP A 156 5.02 26.73 2.37
N LYS A 157 4.16 26.42 3.33
CA LYS A 157 3.54 27.44 4.20
C LYS A 157 4.57 28.14 5.07
N GLU A 158 5.56 27.42 5.58
CA GLU A 158 6.64 27.96 6.43
C GLU A 158 7.62 28.84 5.63
N LYS A 159 7.86 28.55 4.34
CA LYS A 159 8.80 29.28 3.47
C LYS A 159 8.18 30.45 2.70
N ALA A 160 6.95 30.83 3.01
CA ALA A 160 6.24 31.95 2.36
C ALA A 160 6.23 31.92 0.82
N GLY A 161 5.95 30.78 0.24
CA GLY A 161 5.57 30.68 -1.19
C GLY A 161 6.68 30.30 -2.17
N SER A 162 7.73 29.62 -1.77
CA SER A 162 8.68 29.00 -2.71
C SER A 162 8.19 27.61 -3.21
N GLY A 163 6.95 27.52 -3.62
CA GLY A 163 6.19 26.31 -3.90
C GLY A 163 6.71 25.40 -5.01
N ASP A 164 7.88 24.79 -4.84
CA ASP A 164 8.44 23.76 -5.71
C ASP A 164 8.45 22.36 -5.07
N ASN A 165 7.71 22.14 -3.99
CA ASN A 165 7.57 20.80 -3.44
C ASN A 165 6.78 19.92 -4.41
N LYS A 166 7.41 18.85 -4.85
CA LYS A 166 6.92 17.94 -5.89
C LYS A 166 6.67 16.59 -5.25
N ALA A 167 5.45 16.07 -5.39
CA ALA A 167 5.21 14.67 -5.10
C ALA A 167 6.13 13.83 -6.01
N PRO A 168 6.91 12.88 -5.46
CA PRO A 168 7.73 12.00 -6.29
C PRO A 168 6.85 11.13 -7.18
N GLY A 169 7.39 10.67 -8.28
CA GLY A 169 6.75 9.65 -9.10
C GLY A 169 7.47 8.32 -8.87
N ASN A 170 6.73 7.26 -8.62
CA ASN A 170 7.32 6.06 -8.06
C ASN A 170 7.16 4.77 -8.87
N CYS A 171 6.44 4.71 -10.00
CA CYS A 171 6.07 3.41 -10.58
C CYS A 171 6.08 3.39 -12.10
N SER A 172 6.03 2.18 -12.68
CA SER A 172 5.64 1.94 -14.06
C SER A 172 4.59 0.83 -14.09
N ALA A 173 3.49 1.02 -14.81
CA ALA A 173 2.43 0.05 -14.88
C ALA A 173 1.79 -0.02 -16.27
N PHE A 174 1.18 -1.15 -16.59
CA PHE A 174 0.33 -1.28 -17.76
C PHE A 174 -0.88 -2.18 -17.47
N ILE A 175 -1.95 -1.95 -18.19
CA ILE A 175 -3.09 -2.86 -18.27
C ILE A 175 -3.57 -2.93 -19.72
N ALA A 176 -3.80 -4.13 -20.21
CA ALA A 176 -4.19 -4.35 -21.61
C ALA A 176 -5.30 -5.39 -21.72
N THR A 177 -6.11 -5.29 -22.78
CA THR A 177 -7.18 -6.23 -23.09
C THR A 177 -7.51 -6.22 -24.58
N GLY A 178 -8.34 -7.18 -25.03
CA GLY A 178 -8.79 -7.27 -26.41
C GLY A 178 -7.65 -7.59 -27.38
N SER A 179 -7.55 -6.86 -28.49
CA SER A 179 -6.56 -7.10 -29.55
C SER A 179 -5.10 -6.88 -29.13
N TYR A 180 -4.84 -6.38 -27.93
CA TYR A 180 -3.49 -6.15 -27.42
C TYR A 180 -2.88 -7.38 -26.75
N THR A 181 -3.72 -8.25 -26.19
CA THR A 181 -3.29 -9.44 -25.46
C THR A 181 -3.37 -10.70 -26.33
N LYS A 182 -2.63 -11.72 -25.93
CA LYS A 182 -2.48 -12.96 -26.70
C LYS A 182 -3.77 -13.76 -26.82
N ASP A 183 -4.63 -13.69 -25.80
CA ASP A 183 -5.89 -14.43 -25.71
C ASP A 183 -7.13 -13.51 -25.68
N GLY A 184 -6.94 -12.20 -25.82
CA GLY A 184 -7.99 -11.21 -25.77
C GLY A 184 -8.45 -10.85 -24.35
N LYS A 185 -7.86 -11.45 -23.29
CA LYS A 185 -8.22 -11.19 -21.90
C LYS A 185 -7.25 -10.20 -21.25
N ILE A 186 -7.62 -9.71 -20.04
CA ILE A 186 -6.81 -8.71 -19.34
C ILE A 186 -5.44 -9.29 -18.96
N VAL A 187 -4.41 -8.47 -19.19
CA VAL A 187 -3.05 -8.60 -18.64
C VAL A 187 -2.72 -7.31 -17.95
N ILE A 188 -2.17 -7.37 -16.73
CA ILE A 188 -1.77 -6.23 -15.91
C ILE A 188 -0.39 -6.47 -15.31
N GLY A 189 0.45 -5.43 -15.31
CA GLY A 189 1.78 -5.47 -14.71
C GLY A 189 2.16 -4.16 -14.04
N HIS A 190 3.05 -4.24 -13.05
CA HIS A 190 3.46 -3.11 -12.21
C HIS A 190 4.88 -3.28 -11.68
N ASN A 191 5.70 -2.25 -11.86
CA ASN A 191 6.97 -2.04 -11.16
C ASN A 191 6.79 -1.02 -10.05
N ASN A 192 7.01 -1.41 -8.80
CA ASN A 192 7.14 -0.47 -7.70
C ASN A 192 8.53 0.17 -7.73
N TRP A 193 8.57 1.49 -7.78
CA TRP A 193 9.79 2.28 -7.62
C TRP A 193 9.74 3.01 -6.29
N THR A 194 10.77 2.85 -5.50
CA THR A 194 10.94 3.63 -4.26
C THR A 194 12.41 3.64 -3.86
N GLU A 195 12.74 4.36 -2.80
CA GLU A 195 14.07 4.32 -2.20
C GLU A 195 14.40 2.92 -1.69
N TYR A 196 15.60 2.43 -2.03
CA TYR A 196 15.98 1.05 -1.70
C TYR A 196 15.99 0.77 -0.20
N ILE A 197 16.28 1.78 0.64
CA ILE A 197 16.24 1.67 2.11
C ILE A 197 14.86 1.30 2.63
N ILE A 198 13.80 1.70 1.93
CA ILE A 198 12.40 1.38 2.25
C ILE A 198 11.95 0.17 1.44
N GLY A 199 12.19 0.18 0.13
CA GLY A 199 11.66 -0.79 -0.82
C GLY A 199 12.07 -2.23 -0.53
N GLN A 200 13.26 -2.47 0.03
CA GLN A 200 13.67 -3.80 0.47
C GLN A 200 12.76 -4.41 1.55
N HIS A 201 11.98 -3.58 2.25
CA HIS A 201 11.00 -4.01 3.26
C HIS A 201 9.58 -4.16 2.69
N TRP A 202 9.35 -3.83 1.42
CA TRP A 202 8.06 -3.98 0.76
C TRP A 202 7.94 -5.38 0.17
N ASN A 203 8.03 -6.39 1.04
CA ASN A 203 8.26 -7.77 0.65
C ASN A 203 7.24 -8.76 1.21
N VAL A 204 6.04 -8.31 1.51
CA VAL A 204 4.96 -9.19 1.98
C VAL A 204 3.98 -9.46 0.84
N ILE A 205 3.62 -10.72 0.66
CA ILE A 205 2.45 -11.13 -0.11
C ILE A 205 1.35 -11.50 0.90
N ALA A 206 0.32 -10.67 0.97
CA ALA A 206 -0.79 -10.84 1.90
C ALA A 206 -2.00 -11.46 1.20
N ASP A 207 -2.37 -12.63 1.67
CA ASP A 207 -3.58 -13.37 1.32
C ASP A 207 -4.60 -13.16 2.44
N VAL A 208 -5.58 -12.26 2.20
CA VAL A 208 -6.49 -11.76 3.23
C VAL A 208 -7.92 -12.19 2.96
N VAL A 209 -8.49 -12.98 3.88
CA VAL A 209 -9.87 -13.48 3.84
C VAL A 209 -10.70 -12.83 4.95
N PRO A 210 -11.28 -11.65 4.71
CA PRO A 210 -12.09 -10.97 5.71
C PRO A 210 -13.47 -11.65 5.87
N GLU A 211 -14.09 -11.53 7.05
CA GLU A 211 -15.47 -12.00 7.27
C GLU A 211 -16.48 -11.34 6.33
N LYS A 212 -16.17 -10.14 5.83
CA LYS A 212 -17.04 -9.37 4.92
C LYS A 212 -16.24 -8.81 3.76
N GLY A 213 -16.83 -8.89 2.58
CA GLY A 213 -16.21 -8.38 1.36
C GLY A 213 -15.39 -9.44 0.63
N ASN A 214 -14.54 -8.99 -0.27
CA ASN A 214 -13.76 -9.83 -1.15
C ASN A 214 -12.55 -10.43 -0.42
N HIS A 215 -12.21 -11.67 -0.74
CA HIS A 215 -10.89 -12.22 -0.55
C HIS A 215 -9.90 -11.44 -1.44
N MET A 216 -8.76 -11.06 -0.89
CA MET A 216 -7.75 -10.24 -1.56
C MET A 216 -6.39 -10.93 -1.52
N LEU A 217 -5.68 -10.91 -2.64
CA LEU A 217 -4.26 -11.27 -2.69
C LEU A 217 -3.50 -10.04 -3.22
N MET A 218 -2.55 -9.54 -2.43
CA MET A 218 -1.82 -8.30 -2.70
C MET A 218 -0.40 -8.37 -2.20
N ASP A 219 0.51 -7.60 -2.77
CA ASP A 219 1.75 -7.28 -2.08
C ASP A 219 1.52 -6.12 -1.11
N CYS A 220 2.35 -6.01 -0.09
CA CYS A 220 2.30 -4.89 0.85
C CYS A 220 3.58 -4.76 1.68
N MET A 221 3.73 -3.63 2.34
CA MET A 221 4.73 -3.45 3.39
C MET A 221 4.26 -4.12 4.69
N PRO A 222 5.16 -4.69 5.51
CA PRO A 222 4.80 -5.22 6.83
C PRO A 222 4.07 -4.18 7.69
N GLY A 223 2.87 -4.53 8.17
CA GLY A 223 2.02 -3.63 8.96
C GLY A 223 1.03 -2.77 8.17
N PHE A 224 1.07 -2.81 6.84
CA PHE A 224 0.06 -2.17 5.99
C PHE A 224 -1.21 -3.01 5.97
N ILE A 225 -2.37 -2.35 6.05
CA ILE A 225 -3.67 -2.99 5.83
C ILE A 225 -4.12 -2.92 4.36
N HIS A 226 -3.38 -2.22 3.52
CA HIS A 226 -3.54 -2.07 2.07
C HIS A 226 -2.25 -2.47 1.34
N SER A 227 -2.25 -2.43 0.04
CA SER A 227 -1.04 -2.76 -0.74
C SER A 227 0.04 -1.68 -0.61
N GLY A 228 -0.34 -0.43 -0.73
CA GLY A 228 0.56 0.73 -0.71
C GLY A 228 1.06 1.11 -2.09
N ASP A 229 1.57 0.19 -2.88
CA ASP A 229 1.81 0.35 -4.32
C ASP A 229 0.64 -0.19 -5.17
N ASP A 230 -0.41 -0.58 -4.47
CA ASP A 230 -1.74 -0.89 -4.95
C ASP A 230 -1.85 -1.98 -6.02
N PHE A 231 -0.95 -2.99 -5.98
CA PHE A 231 -1.14 -4.18 -6.77
C PHE A 231 -1.98 -5.21 -6.01
N VAL A 232 -3.25 -5.31 -6.37
CA VAL A 232 -4.20 -6.22 -5.71
C VAL A 232 -5.09 -6.93 -6.71
N ILE A 233 -5.33 -8.22 -6.47
CA ILE A 233 -6.36 -9.01 -7.13
C ILE A 233 -7.41 -9.45 -6.13
N THR A 234 -8.67 -9.51 -6.55
CA THR A 234 -9.79 -9.84 -5.67
C THR A 234 -10.56 -11.05 -6.16
N SER A 235 -11.17 -11.81 -5.25
CA SER A 235 -12.02 -12.97 -5.57
C SER A 235 -13.22 -12.62 -6.44
N ASN A 236 -13.58 -11.34 -6.50
CA ASN A 236 -14.65 -10.84 -7.36
C ASN A 236 -14.16 -10.36 -8.72
N GLY A 237 -12.90 -10.65 -9.08
CA GLY A 237 -12.33 -10.39 -10.40
C GLY A 237 -11.98 -8.92 -10.68
N ILE A 238 -11.90 -8.08 -9.67
CA ILE A 238 -11.36 -6.72 -9.78
C ILE A 238 -9.85 -6.78 -9.58
N LEU A 239 -9.13 -6.14 -10.49
CA LEU A 239 -7.68 -5.96 -10.50
C LEU A 239 -7.40 -4.47 -10.35
N ILE A 240 -6.48 -4.09 -9.49
CA ILE A 240 -6.12 -2.68 -9.28
C ILE A 240 -4.59 -2.59 -9.24
N THR A 241 -4.06 -1.56 -9.88
CA THR A 241 -2.70 -1.05 -9.67
C THR A 241 -2.65 0.44 -9.96
N GLU A 242 -1.51 1.09 -9.75
CA GLU A 242 -1.39 2.52 -9.88
C GLU A 242 -0.05 2.99 -10.45
N THR A 243 0.04 4.28 -10.76
CA THR A 243 1.28 5.04 -10.84
C THR A 243 1.05 6.46 -10.34
N THR A 244 1.87 6.91 -9.40
CA THR A 244 1.76 8.23 -8.77
C THR A 244 1.87 9.37 -9.77
N ILE A 245 1.13 10.46 -9.60
CA ILE A 245 1.19 11.65 -10.46
C ILE A 245 2.35 12.56 -10.04
N THR A 246 3.35 12.71 -10.91
CA THR A 246 4.51 13.59 -10.66
C THR A 246 4.11 15.05 -10.51
N GLY A 247 4.66 15.71 -9.49
CA GLY A 247 4.53 17.14 -9.28
C GLY A 247 3.14 17.55 -8.78
N PHE A 248 2.35 16.61 -8.27
CA PHE A 248 1.03 16.89 -7.70
C PHE A 248 1.13 17.80 -6.48
N LYS A 249 0.12 18.67 -6.32
CA LYS A 249 0.00 19.61 -5.20
C LYS A 249 -1.40 19.54 -4.62
N GLY A 250 -1.48 19.35 -3.33
CA GLY A 250 -2.73 19.41 -2.59
C GLY A 250 -2.87 18.26 -1.60
N PHE A 251 -3.31 18.61 -0.40
CA PHE A 251 -3.65 17.65 0.63
C PHE A 251 -4.70 18.26 1.54
N ASP A 252 -5.80 17.54 1.74
CA ASP A 252 -6.90 17.95 2.61
C ASP A 252 -6.93 17.11 3.88
N THR A 253 -6.50 17.70 5.00
CA THR A 253 -6.54 17.03 6.31
C THR A 253 -7.96 16.70 6.78
N THR A 254 -9.03 17.12 6.09
CA THR A 254 -10.41 16.81 6.42
C THR A 254 -10.95 15.58 5.67
N GLY A 255 -10.28 15.12 4.63
CA GLY A 255 -10.67 13.96 3.83
C GLY A 255 -10.38 12.60 4.50
N ILE A 256 -10.83 11.53 3.89
CA ILE A 256 -10.59 10.14 4.30
C ILE A 256 -9.19 9.73 3.83
N PRO A 257 -8.34 9.13 4.69
CA PRO A 257 -7.01 8.67 4.29
C PRO A 257 -7.05 7.74 3.06
N GLU A 258 -6.06 7.90 2.19
CA GLU A 258 -5.96 7.11 0.97
C GLU A 258 -5.88 5.61 1.28
N PHE A 259 -5.00 5.20 2.21
CA PHE A 259 -4.83 3.80 2.58
C PHE A 259 -6.13 3.10 2.97
N GLN A 260 -7.08 3.83 3.59
CA GLN A 260 -8.41 3.28 3.87
C GLN A 260 -9.25 3.17 2.61
N ARG A 261 -9.18 4.16 1.70
CA ARG A 261 -9.94 4.15 0.44
C ARG A 261 -9.45 3.02 -0.48
N ALA A 262 -8.13 2.79 -0.55
CA ALA A 262 -7.50 1.69 -1.28
C ALA A 262 -7.92 0.34 -0.70
N ARG A 263 -7.79 0.13 0.63
CA ARG A 263 -8.25 -1.08 1.29
C ARG A 263 -9.73 -1.35 1.05
N LYS A 264 -10.57 -0.33 1.23
CA LYS A 264 -12.02 -0.43 1.04
C LYS A 264 -12.39 -0.74 -0.40
N SER A 265 -11.64 -0.17 -1.36
CA SER A 265 -11.83 -0.45 -2.78
C SER A 265 -11.55 -1.91 -3.10
N ALA A 266 -10.43 -2.47 -2.65
CA ALA A 266 -10.11 -3.88 -2.83
C ALA A 266 -11.17 -4.80 -2.16
N GLN A 267 -11.55 -4.48 -0.93
CA GLN A 267 -12.44 -5.32 -0.12
C GLN A 267 -13.90 -5.30 -0.58
N TYR A 268 -14.42 -4.18 -1.12
CA TYR A 268 -15.85 -4.02 -1.34
C TYR A 268 -16.27 -3.71 -2.77
N SER A 269 -15.34 -3.53 -3.71
CA SER A 269 -15.72 -3.28 -5.09
C SER A 269 -16.18 -4.54 -5.80
N ASN A 270 -17.28 -4.40 -6.56
CA ASN A 270 -17.84 -5.44 -7.42
C ASN A 270 -17.76 -5.08 -8.91
N SER A 271 -17.36 -3.85 -9.20
CA SER A 271 -17.26 -3.28 -10.55
C SER A 271 -16.22 -2.16 -10.58
N ILE A 272 -15.80 -1.75 -11.77
CA ILE A 272 -14.97 -0.56 -11.99
C ILE A 272 -15.65 0.69 -11.41
N ASP A 273 -16.98 0.82 -11.51
CA ASP A 273 -17.72 1.97 -10.98
C ASP A 273 -17.67 2.04 -9.45
N ASP A 274 -17.65 0.88 -8.77
CA ASP A 274 -17.45 0.85 -7.30
C ASP A 274 -16.06 1.34 -6.91
N VAL A 275 -15.02 0.90 -7.64
CA VAL A 275 -13.64 1.37 -7.42
C VAL A 275 -13.58 2.89 -7.54
N ILE A 276 -14.07 3.43 -8.67
CA ILE A 276 -14.09 4.88 -8.92
C ILE A 276 -14.84 5.63 -7.82
N ARG A 277 -16.02 5.15 -7.43
CA ARG A 277 -16.84 5.76 -6.38
C ARG A 277 -16.12 5.77 -5.02
N ILE A 278 -15.51 4.64 -4.62
CA ILE A 278 -14.84 4.52 -3.33
C ILE A 278 -13.62 5.44 -3.28
N PHE A 279 -12.77 5.45 -4.31
CA PHE A 279 -11.60 6.32 -4.36
C PHE A 279 -11.96 7.82 -4.33
N ASN A 280 -13.07 8.22 -4.98
CA ASN A 280 -13.52 9.62 -4.97
C ASN A 280 -14.23 10.03 -3.67
N THR A 281 -14.77 9.08 -2.90
CA THR A 281 -15.55 9.40 -1.69
C THR A 281 -14.64 9.91 -0.59
N GLY A 282 -14.78 11.19 -0.23
CA GLY A 282 -14.00 11.82 0.82
C GLY A 282 -12.50 11.90 0.51
N ASN A 283 -12.13 11.92 -0.77
CA ASN A 283 -10.76 12.00 -1.22
C ASN A 283 -10.00 13.15 -0.55
N ASN A 284 -8.82 12.85 0.01
CA ASN A 284 -7.96 13.81 0.69
C ASN A 284 -6.80 14.32 -0.18
N GLY A 285 -6.68 13.85 -1.42
CA GLY A 285 -5.60 14.18 -2.35
C GLY A 285 -4.25 13.56 -2.01
N GLY A 286 -4.12 12.90 -0.86
CA GLY A 286 -2.96 12.10 -0.54
C GLY A 286 -2.86 10.91 -1.47
N TYR A 287 -1.64 10.68 -1.99
CA TYR A 287 -1.30 9.68 -2.99
C TYR A 287 -2.16 9.80 -4.25
N ALA A 288 -2.01 10.95 -4.95
CA ALA A 288 -2.70 11.21 -6.20
C ALA A 288 -2.13 10.35 -7.33
N ASN A 289 -2.97 9.52 -7.96
CA ASN A 289 -2.55 8.44 -8.84
C ASN A 289 -3.32 8.37 -10.16
N ASP A 290 -2.67 7.72 -11.15
CA ASP A 290 -3.29 7.03 -12.26
C ASP A 290 -3.62 5.59 -11.83
N TRP A 291 -4.84 5.31 -11.46
CA TRP A 291 -5.33 3.98 -11.10
C TRP A 291 -5.66 3.18 -12.35
N LEU A 292 -4.98 2.05 -12.58
CA LEU A 292 -5.28 1.10 -13.64
C LEU A 292 -6.14 -0.02 -13.07
N ILE A 293 -7.36 -0.16 -13.59
CA ILE A 293 -8.39 -1.02 -13.02
C ILE A 293 -8.87 -2.02 -14.08
N GLY A 294 -8.95 -3.30 -13.73
CA GLY A 294 -9.51 -4.34 -14.59
C GLY A 294 -10.71 -5.02 -13.95
N ASP A 295 -11.73 -5.34 -14.75
CA ASP A 295 -12.82 -6.25 -14.37
C ASP A 295 -12.79 -7.48 -15.26
N THR A 296 -12.34 -8.60 -14.70
CA THR A 296 -12.20 -9.87 -15.43
C THR A 296 -13.53 -10.48 -15.85
N LYS A 297 -14.65 -10.07 -15.25
CA LYS A 297 -16.00 -10.55 -15.59
C LYS A 297 -16.52 -9.92 -16.89
N THR A 298 -16.20 -8.66 -17.11
CA THR A 298 -16.64 -7.88 -18.28
C THR A 298 -15.56 -7.73 -19.33
N ASN A 299 -14.32 -8.12 -19.01
CA ASN A 299 -13.11 -7.90 -19.78
C ASN A 299 -12.89 -6.43 -20.12
N GLU A 300 -13.33 -5.53 -19.23
CA GLU A 300 -13.17 -4.09 -19.34
C GLU A 300 -12.01 -3.62 -18.49
N VAL A 301 -11.26 -2.64 -19.01
CA VAL A 301 -10.22 -1.95 -18.27
C VAL A 301 -10.50 -0.46 -18.20
N ALA A 302 -10.04 0.17 -17.12
CA ALA A 302 -10.16 1.60 -16.93
C ALA A 302 -8.84 2.19 -16.39
N LYS A 303 -8.63 3.47 -16.70
CA LYS A 303 -7.68 4.34 -16.04
C LYS A 303 -8.47 5.45 -15.35
N LEU A 304 -8.35 5.55 -14.04
CA LEU A 304 -8.84 6.65 -13.22
C LEU A 304 -7.64 7.53 -12.85
N GLU A 305 -7.51 8.70 -13.47
CA GLU A 305 -6.57 9.72 -13.04
C GLU A 305 -7.26 10.56 -11.96
N LEU A 306 -6.72 10.54 -10.74
CA LEU A 306 -7.35 11.09 -9.55
C LEU A 306 -6.44 12.09 -8.84
N GLY A 307 -6.78 13.38 -8.93
CA GLY A 307 -6.25 14.46 -8.11
C GLY A 307 -7.07 14.68 -6.85
N LEU A 308 -6.91 15.82 -6.20
CA LEU A 308 -7.73 16.22 -5.04
C LEU A 308 -9.11 16.73 -5.46
N LYS A 309 -9.17 17.56 -6.50
CA LYS A 309 -10.38 18.25 -6.97
C LYS A 309 -10.88 17.72 -8.30
N ASP A 310 -9.95 17.39 -9.18
CA ASP A 310 -10.22 16.96 -10.52
C ASP A 310 -9.91 15.47 -10.70
N TYR A 311 -10.73 14.79 -11.48
CA TYR A 311 -10.47 13.42 -11.89
C TYR A 311 -10.97 13.15 -13.31
N ARG A 312 -10.36 12.16 -13.96
CA ARG A 312 -10.76 11.70 -15.29
C ARG A 312 -10.76 10.17 -15.36
N VAL A 313 -11.71 9.63 -16.14
CA VAL A 313 -11.82 8.19 -16.37
C VAL A 313 -11.78 7.89 -17.86
N TRP A 314 -10.92 6.96 -18.26
CA TRP A 314 -10.92 6.32 -19.59
C TRP A 314 -11.26 4.85 -19.42
N ARG A 315 -12.08 4.33 -20.32
CA ARG A 315 -12.55 2.92 -20.26
C ARG A 315 -12.51 2.29 -21.65
N SER A 316 -12.18 0.99 -21.73
CA SER A 316 -12.20 0.26 -23.00
C SER A 316 -12.21 -1.28 -22.75
N LYS A 317 -12.64 -2.00 -23.79
CA LYS A 317 -12.52 -3.47 -23.88
C LYS A 317 -11.53 -3.91 -24.97
N ASP A 318 -10.84 -2.95 -25.61
CA ASP A 318 -9.81 -3.19 -26.62
C ASP A 318 -8.78 -2.06 -26.59
N THR A 319 -7.79 -2.20 -25.71
CA THR A 319 -6.75 -1.17 -25.48
C THR A 319 -5.57 -1.71 -24.69
N ALA A 320 -4.46 -0.93 -24.69
CA ALA A 320 -3.45 -0.95 -23.65
C ALA A 320 -3.35 0.45 -23.02
N MET A 321 -3.53 0.53 -21.71
CA MET A 321 -3.33 1.74 -20.91
C MET A 321 -2.03 1.60 -20.12
N ILE A 322 -1.29 2.70 -20.00
CA ILE A 322 0.01 2.74 -19.34
C ILE A 322 0.06 3.86 -18.30
N GLY A 323 0.90 3.66 -17.31
CA GLY A 323 1.29 4.65 -16.31
C GLY A 323 2.81 4.67 -16.14
N SER A 324 3.39 5.84 -16.02
CA SER A 324 4.78 6.06 -15.63
C SER A 324 4.92 7.44 -14.98
N ASN A 325 3.98 7.74 -14.09
CA ASN A 325 3.93 8.97 -13.29
C ASN A 325 3.64 10.25 -14.10
N PHE A 326 3.04 10.13 -15.28
CA PHE A 326 2.62 11.29 -16.06
C PHE A 326 1.09 11.48 -15.95
N PRO A 327 0.60 12.67 -15.64
CA PRO A 327 -0.81 12.98 -15.78
C PRO A 327 -1.20 13.19 -17.25
N SER A 328 -2.45 12.94 -17.59
CA SER A 328 -3.01 13.01 -18.95
C SER A 328 -4.12 14.05 -19.11
N ASP A 329 -4.90 14.31 -18.05
CA ASP A 329 -5.99 15.27 -18.10
C ASP A 329 -5.46 16.70 -18.06
N PRO A 330 -5.74 17.54 -19.09
CA PRO A 330 -5.22 18.90 -19.15
C PRO A 330 -5.66 19.78 -17.98
N LYS A 331 -6.85 19.55 -17.44
CA LYS A 331 -7.36 20.32 -16.31
C LYS A 331 -6.63 19.97 -15.02
N LEU A 332 -6.48 18.68 -14.71
CA LEU A 332 -5.71 18.23 -13.55
C LEU A 332 -4.26 18.70 -13.65
N ILE A 333 -3.63 18.61 -14.82
CA ILE A 333 -2.26 19.10 -15.05
C ILE A 333 -2.15 20.59 -14.71
N ALA A 334 -3.07 21.41 -15.20
CA ALA A 334 -3.02 22.86 -15.03
C ALA A 334 -3.34 23.30 -13.59
N ASP A 335 -4.30 22.65 -12.95
CA ASP A 335 -4.86 23.11 -11.68
C ASP A 335 -4.13 22.50 -10.47
N GLU A 336 -3.61 21.26 -10.60
CA GLU A 336 -3.14 20.50 -9.44
C GLU A 336 -1.69 20.00 -9.55
N THR A 337 -0.96 20.29 -10.65
CA THR A 337 0.42 19.82 -10.80
C THR A 337 1.42 20.89 -11.22
N THR A 338 2.71 20.56 -11.11
CA THR A 338 3.83 21.29 -11.73
C THR A 338 4.42 20.51 -12.90
N PHE A 339 3.75 19.46 -13.36
CA PHE A 339 4.25 18.55 -14.38
C PHE A 339 4.52 19.26 -15.71
N LYS A 340 5.70 18.99 -16.29
CA LYS A 340 6.12 19.57 -17.57
C LYS A 340 5.85 18.59 -18.71
N VAL A 341 4.67 18.68 -19.33
CA VAL A 341 4.22 17.77 -20.40
C VAL A 341 5.21 17.66 -21.57
N ASN A 342 5.89 18.75 -21.91
CA ASN A 342 6.79 18.81 -23.06
C ASN A 342 8.23 18.43 -22.75
N ASP A 343 8.59 18.18 -21.50
CA ASP A 343 9.95 17.77 -21.10
C ASP A 343 10.17 16.27 -21.35
N LYS A 344 10.54 15.92 -22.57
CA LYS A 344 10.78 14.53 -22.97
C LYS A 344 11.96 13.87 -22.25
N SER A 345 12.83 14.65 -21.60
CA SER A 345 14.00 14.15 -20.87
C SER A 345 13.67 13.75 -19.43
N SER A 346 12.49 14.14 -18.94
CA SER A 346 12.03 13.72 -17.62
C SER A 346 11.72 12.22 -17.57
N SER A 347 11.97 11.58 -16.44
CA SER A 347 11.71 10.15 -16.23
C SER A 347 10.28 9.74 -16.65
N PRO A 348 9.21 10.44 -16.20
CA PRO A 348 7.85 10.09 -16.61
C PRO A 348 7.63 10.08 -18.11
N ASN A 349 8.10 11.12 -18.82
CA ASN A 349 7.89 11.23 -20.26
C ASN A 349 8.77 10.29 -21.08
N ALA A 350 10.02 10.05 -20.66
CA ALA A 350 10.92 9.10 -21.35
C ALA A 350 10.39 7.66 -21.21
N ARG A 351 9.94 7.26 -20.02
CA ARG A 351 9.32 5.94 -19.79
C ARG A 351 7.99 5.82 -20.51
N LYS A 352 7.16 6.87 -20.55
CA LYS A 352 5.94 6.91 -21.37
C LYS A 352 6.22 6.56 -22.82
N MET A 353 7.18 7.27 -23.46
CA MET A 353 7.55 7.00 -24.85
C MET A 353 8.00 5.55 -25.05
N ARG A 354 8.73 4.97 -24.07
CA ARG A 354 9.16 3.57 -24.14
C ARG A 354 7.99 2.60 -24.01
N MET A 355 7.12 2.80 -23.03
CA MET A 355 5.97 1.92 -22.80
C MET A 355 4.98 1.95 -23.96
N GLU A 356 4.68 3.14 -24.53
CA GLU A 356 3.83 3.26 -25.74
C GLU A 356 4.39 2.44 -26.89
N LYS A 357 5.71 2.49 -27.11
CA LYS A 357 6.37 1.70 -28.13
C LYS A 357 6.31 0.20 -27.85
N LEU A 358 6.50 -0.22 -26.60
CA LEU A 358 6.46 -1.63 -26.19
C LEU A 358 5.07 -2.22 -26.38
N VAL A 359 4.01 -1.60 -25.82
CA VAL A 359 2.64 -2.11 -25.94
C VAL A 359 2.17 -2.13 -27.40
N THR A 360 2.64 -1.20 -28.23
CA THR A 360 2.35 -1.18 -29.67
C THR A 360 3.04 -2.33 -30.40
N ASN A 361 4.33 -2.55 -30.16
CA ASN A 361 5.11 -3.62 -30.80
C ASN A 361 4.68 -5.03 -30.36
N LEU A 362 4.19 -5.14 -29.13
CA LEU A 362 3.70 -6.38 -28.53
C LEU A 362 2.18 -6.58 -28.69
N LYS A 363 1.51 -5.75 -29.49
CA LYS A 363 0.08 -5.90 -29.75
C LYS A 363 -0.26 -7.30 -30.22
N GLY A 364 -1.24 -7.95 -29.58
CA GLY A 364 -1.64 -9.33 -29.80
C GLY A 364 -0.71 -10.39 -29.19
N LYS A 365 0.26 -9.97 -28.36
CA LYS A 365 1.25 -10.87 -27.74
C LYS A 365 1.38 -10.68 -26.24
N LEU A 366 0.73 -9.66 -25.66
CA LEU A 366 0.85 -9.41 -24.23
C LEU A 366 0.33 -10.59 -23.43
N ASP A 367 1.18 -11.13 -22.58
CA ASP A 367 0.98 -12.21 -21.63
C ASP A 367 1.90 -12.03 -20.43
N VAL A 368 2.03 -13.00 -19.51
CA VAL A 368 2.92 -12.93 -18.35
C VAL A 368 4.36 -12.69 -18.76
N GLU A 369 4.89 -13.51 -19.68
CA GLU A 369 6.31 -13.45 -20.07
C GLU A 369 6.67 -12.10 -20.69
N THR A 370 5.83 -11.57 -21.57
CA THR A 370 6.05 -10.24 -22.16
C THR A 370 5.85 -9.12 -21.15
N GLY A 371 5.00 -9.30 -20.14
CA GLY A 371 4.85 -8.37 -19.01
C GLY A 371 6.13 -8.29 -18.19
N GLU A 372 6.69 -9.44 -17.79
CA GLU A 372 7.99 -9.52 -17.10
C GLU A 372 9.12 -8.85 -17.89
N GLN A 373 9.14 -9.03 -19.22
CA GLN A 373 10.10 -8.38 -20.11
C GLN A 373 9.93 -6.85 -20.17
N ILE A 374 8.68 -6.35 -20.13
CA ILE A 374 8.41 -4.90 -20.07
C ILE A 374 8.97 -4.32 -18.78
N GLU A 375 8.73 -4.97 -17.64
CA GLU A 375 9.18 -4.49 -16.35
C GLU A 375 10.71 -4.50 -16.19
N ALA A 376 11.40 -5.41 -16.87
CA ALA A 376 12.86 -5.51 -16.91
C ALA A 376 13.52 -4.65 -18.01
N ASP A 377 12.78 -3.77 -18.71
CA ASP A 377 13.31 -3.05 -19.87
C ASP A 377 14.25 -1.91 -19.48
N HIS A 378 15.41 -1.87 -20.16
CA HIS A 378 16.50 -0.91 -19.96
C HIS A 378 16.75 -0.01 -21.17
N TYR A 379 15.75 0.19 -22.03
CA TYR A 379 15.92 1.06 -23.20
C TYR A 379 15.40 2.47 -22.91
N ASP A 380 16.32 3.41 -22.82
CA ASP A 380 16.02 4.84 -22.77
C ASP A 380 15.55 5.33 -24.14
N ALA A 381 14.25 5.56 -24.27
CA ALA A 381 13.64 5.98 -25.53
C ALA A 381 13.98 7.43 -25.92
N TYR A 382 14.32 8.27 -24.95
CA TYR A 382 14.69 9.66 -25.19
C TYR A 382 16.11 9.76 -25.77
N HIS A 383 17.10 9.08 -25.15
CA HIS A 383 18.48 9.08 -25.63
C HIS A 383 18.76 8.01 -26.69
N ASN A 384 17.78 7.14 -26.97
CA ASN A 384 17.87 6.04 -27.94
C ASN A 384 19.04 5.07 -27.65
N VAL A 385 19.19 4.64 -26.41
CA VAL A 385 20.28 3.80 -25.90
C VAL A 385 19.81 2.80 -24.87
N LYS A 386 20.46 1.64 -24.77
CA LYS A 386 20.27 0.71 -23.66
C LYS A 386 21.25 1.09 -22.53
N ILE A 387 20.74 1.50 -21.40
CA ILE A 387 21.52 2.00 -20.26
C ILE A 387 20.70 1.89 -18.98
N ASN A 388 21.37 1.85 -17.83
CA ASN A 388 20.72 1.99 -16.52
C ASN A 388 20.65 3.48 -16.17
N ASN A 389 19.45 4.00 -16.01
CA ASN A 389 19.22 5.38 -15.59
C ASN A 389 17.74 5.58 -15.16
N LYS A 390 17.36 6.81 -14.88
CA LYS A 390 15.99 7.21 -14.51
C LYS A 390 14.95 7.09 -15.64
N CYS A 391 15.38 6.98 -16.90
CA CYS A 391 14.51 7.01 -18.08
C CYS A 391 14.08 5.62 -18.57
N VAL A 392 14.47 4.56 -17.88
CA VAL A 392 14.15 3.17 -18.25
C VAL A 392 13.08 2.59 -17.32
N ILE A 393 12.33 1.58 -17.78
CA ILE A 393 11.20 1.04 -17.04
C ILE A 393 11.66 0.32 -15.79
N CYS A 394 12.74 -0.46 -15.84
CA CYS A 394 13.33 -1.11 -14.66
C CYS A 394 13.87 -0.08 -13.64
N GLY A 395 14.28 1.10 -14.07
CA GLY A 395 14.68 2.22 -13.23
C GLY A 395 15.88 2.00 -12.33
N HIS A 396 16.95 2.80 -12.61
CA HIS A 396 18.20 2.77 -11.85
C HIS A 396 18.71 4.20 -11.66
N ILE A 397 18.10 4.93 -10.70
CA ILE A 397 18.54 6.30 -10.39
C ILE A 397 19.88 6.27 -9.66
N ASP A 398 20.18 5.18 -8.94
CA ASP A 398 21.47 4.90 -8.30
C ASP A 398 22.65 4.81 -9.27
N GLU A 399 22.39 4.60 -10.57
CA GLU A 399 23.39 4.61 -11.63
C GLU A 399 23.35 5.89 -12.51
N ASP A 400 22.37 6.79 -12.26
CA ASP A 400 22.23 8.02 -13.06
C ASP A 400 23.07 9.17 -12.49
N LYS A 401 24.08 9.58 -13.24
CA LYS A 401 24.97 10.71 -12.88
C LYS A 401 24.28 12.07 -12.84
N ASN A 402 23.09 12.18 -13.40
CA ASN A 402 22.31 13.42 -13.43
C ASN A 402 21.23 13.45 -12.35
N GLY A 403 20.97 12.32 -11.69
CA GLY A 403 19.85 12.20 -10.77
C GLY A 403 18.49 12.36 -11.44
N CYS A 404 17.47 12.71 -10.65
CA CYS A 404 16.11 12.90 -11.13
C CYS A 404 15.56 14.24 -10.66
N ALA A 405 15.85 15.30 -11.44
CA ALA A 405 15.51 16.68 -11.07
C ALA A 405 14.00 16.93 -10.94
N GLU A 406 13.17 16.17 -11.66
CA GLU A 406 11.71 16.23 -11.57
C GLU A 406 11.17 15.80 -10.22
N TRP A 407 11.97 15.08 -9.42
CA TRP A 407 11.66 14.62 -8.07
C TRP A 407 12.66 15.16 -7.01
N ASP A 408 13.49 16.13 -7.40
CA ASP A 408 14.53 16.73 -6.56
C ASP A 408 15.56 15.72 -6.03
N LEU A 409 15.79 14.62 -6.76
CA LEU A 409 16.75 13.58 -6.40
C LEU A 409 18.13 13.89 -6.98
N PRO A 410 19.19 13.92 -6.15
CA PRO A 410 20.53 14.17 -6.61
C PRO A 410 21.12 12.98 -7.40
N ALA A 411 22.27 13.21 -8.03
CA ALA A 411 23.01 12.19 -8.79
C ALA A 411 23.22 10.91 -7.96
N TYR A 412 23.01 9.76 -8.59
CA TYR A 412 23.23 8.44 -7.99
C TYR A 412 22.38 8.17 -6.73
N TYR A 413 21.20 8.78 -6.60
CA TYR A 413 20.34 8.53 -5.44
C TYR A 413 19.84 7.07 -5.41
N PRO A 414 19.96 6.34 -4.27
CA PRO A 414 19.60 4.92 -4.18
C PRO A 414 18.09 4.69 -4.26
N MET A 415 17.56 4.75 -5.48
CA MET A 415 16.14 4.60 -5.79
C MET A 415 15.95 4.01 -7.20
N GLY A 416 14.89 3.26 -7.38
CA GLY A 416 14.50 2.64 -8.65
C GLY A 416 13.46 1.57 -8.43
N ALA A 417 13.30 0.65 -9.39
CA ALA A 417 12.40 -0.49 -9.24
C ALA A 417 12.91 -1.42 -8.13
N VAL A 418 12.05 -1.74 -7.18
CA VAL A 418 12.35 -2.62 -6.05
C VAL A 418 11.63 -3.95 -6.13
N GLN A 419 10.65 -4.06 -7.03
CA GLN A 419 9.88 -5.27 -7.29
C GLN A 419 9.05 -5.12 -8.56
N GLY A 420 8.63 -6.27 -9.13
CA GLY A 420 7.72 -6.34 -10.26
C GLY A 420 6.57 -7.32 -9.99
N LYS A 421 5.39 -7.09 -10.58
CA LYS A 421 4.23 -7.96 -10.48
C LYS A 421 3.51 -8.04 -11.83
N VAL A 422 3.10 -9.24 -12.21
CA VAL A 422 2.31 -9.48 -13.44
C VAL A 422 1.22 -10.52 -13.17
N THR A 423 0.02 -10.26 -13.67
CA THR A 423 -1.05 -11.29 -13.72
C THR A 423 -1.87 -11.17 -14.99
N THR A 424 -2.67 -12.23 -15.25
CA THR A 424 -3.66 -12.28 -16.33
C THR A 424 -5.04 -12.50 -15.72
N ALA A 425 -6.09 -12.27 -16.50
CA ALA A 425 -7.45 -12.55 -16.06
C ALA A 425 -7.65 -14.01 -15.61
N ASP A 426 -7.01 -14.98 -16.28
CA ASP A 426 -7.11 -16.40 -15.92
C ASP A 426 -6.37 -16.71 -14.61
N LEU A 427 -5.17 -16.17 -14.42
CA LEU A 427 -4.45 -16.31 -13.16
C LEU A 427 -5.20 -15.63 -12.00
N ALA A 428 -5.68 -14.42 -12.22
CA ALA A 428 -6.41 -13.66 -11.21
C ALA A 428 -7.74 -14.33 -10.80
N LYS A 429 -8.42 -15.02 -11.73
CA LYS A 429 -9.61 -15.84 -11.43
C LYS A 429 -9.28 -16.96 -10.46
N ASP A 430 -8.08 -17.51 -10.52
CA ASP A 430 -7.55 -18.50 -9.59
C ASP A 430 -6.84 -17.87 -8.39
N MET A 431 -6.96 -16.55 -8.20
CA MET A 431 -6.28 -15.79 -7.15
C MET A 431 -4.76 -15.99 -7.18
N LYS A 432 -4.13 -15.76 -8.36
CA LYS A 432 -2.69 -15.94 -8.59
C LYS A 432 -2.08 -14.74 -9.28
N PHE A 433 -0.84 -14.41 -8.93
CA PHE A 433 0.01 -13.51 -9.70
C PHE A 433 1.50 -13.88 -9.59
N TRP A 434 2.28 -13.47 -10.57
CA TRP A 434 3.73 -13.54 -10.52
C TRP A 434 4.29 -12.29 -9.86
N ALA A 435 5.25 -12.48 -8.95
CA ALA A 435 5.98 -11.40 -8.27
C ALA A 435 7.49 -11.64 -8.29
N HIS A 436 8.23 -10.56 -8.43
CA HIS A 436 9.69 -10.52 -8.41
C HIS A 436 10.14 -9.55 -7.32
N MET A 437 10.97 -9.98 -6.41
CA MET A 437 11.57 -9.12 -5.37
C MET A 437 12.95 -8.66 -5.82
N GLY A 438 13.24 -7.37 -5.66
CA GLY A 438 14.43 -6.71 -6.19
C GLY A 438 14.19 -6.16 -7.61
N HIS A 439 15.24 -5.72 -8.29
CA HIS A 439 15.13 -5.21 -9.65
C HIS A 439 14.62 -6.28 -10.61
N PRO A 440 13.55 -6.05 -11.36
CA PRO A 440 13.00 -7.02 -12.31
C PRO A 440 13.99 -7.51 -13.38
N CYS A 441 15.06 -6.77 -13.63
CA CYS A 441 16.14 -7.17 -14.52
C CYS A 441 17.10 -8.22 -13.94
N GLY A 442 17.00 -8.52 -12.65
CA GLY A 442 17.90 -9.47 -11.97
C GLY A 442 19.17 -8.86 -11.37
N GLN A 443 19.34 -7.54 -11.43
CA GLN A 443 20.52 -6.87 -10.85
C GLN A 443 20.36 -6.71 -9.33
N ASP A 444 21.42 -7.04 -8.58
CA ASP A 444 21.48 -6.77 -7.14
C ASP A 444 22.01 -5.37 -6.88
N PHE A 445 21.49 -4.68 -5.86
CA PHE A 445 22.13 -3.51 -5.29
C PHE A 445 23.04 -3.94 -4.12
N ILE A 446 24.32 -3.54 -4.17
CA ILE A 446 25.31 -3.86 -3.15
C ILE A 446 25.83 -2.59 -2.50
N GLY A 447 25.48 -2.37 -1.23
CA GLY A 447 25.76 -1.12 -0.53
C GLY A 447 27.25 -0.82 -0.31
N ALA A 448 28.05 -1.79 0.08
CA ALA A 448 29.45 -1.54 0.44
C ALA A 448 30.30 -0.90 -0.69
N PRO A 449 30.35 -1.42 -1.93
CA PRO A 449 31.02 -0.74 -3.04
C PRO A 449 30.34 0.57 -3.43
N PHE A 450 29.00 0.62 -3.39
CA PHE A 450 28.23 1.81 -3.71
C PHE A 450 28.58 2.98 -2.79
N TYR A 451 28.57 2.80 -1.48
CA TYR A 451 28.86 3.88 -0.51
C TYR A 451 30.33 4.31 -0.53
N LYS A 452 31.23 3.44 -0.99
CA LYS A 452 32.63 3.83 -1.21
C LYS A 452 32.76 4.82 -2.36
N LEU A 453 31.95 4.68 -3.41
CA LEU A 453 31.91 5.59 -4.57
C LEU A 453 31.06 6.83 -4.30
N HIS A 454 30.00 6.67 -3.48
CA HIS A 454 29.00 7.70 -3.19
C HIS A 454 28.84 7.90 -1.67
N PRO A 455 29.87 8.45 -0.97
CA PRO A 455 29.90 8.54 0.49
C PRO A 455 28.79 9.42 1.09
N GLN A 456 28.18 10.31 0.27
CA GLN A 456 27.01 11.12 0.70
C GLN A 456 25.78 10.27 1.06
N TYR A 457 25.70 9.02 0.60
CA TYR A 457 24.63 8.08 0.90
C TYR A 457 25.00 7.04 1.97
N ALA A 458 26.21 7.09 2.51
CA ALA A 458 26.69 6.11 3.51
C ALA A 458 25.83 6.08 4.79
N TRP A 459 25.03 7.10 5.05
CA TRP A 459 24.07 7.13 6.14
C TRP A 459 23.01 6.02 6.00
N GLN A 460 22.67 5.59 4.78
CA GLN A 460 21.71 4.50 4.52
C GLN A 460 22.26 3.12 4.90
N ALA A 461 23.58 2.96 5.04
CA ALA A 461 24.24 1.67 5.29
C ALA A 461 23.76 0.96 6.56
N LYS A 462 23.13 1.70 7.48
CA LYS A 462 22.55 1.13 8.70
C LYS A 462 21.41 0.15 8.41
N TYR A 463 20.60 0.45 7.40
CA TYR A 463 19.41 -0.35 7.04
C TYR A 463 19.47 -0.89 5.61
N LEU A 464 20.26 -0.33 4.73
CA LEU A 464 20.43 -0.75 3.35
C LEU A 464 21.85 -1.30 3.14
N VAL A 465 22.05 -2.58 3.40
CA VAL A 465 23.34 -3.27 3.16
C VAL A 465 23.38 -3.81 1.74
N GLU A 466 22.30 -4.43 1.31
CA GLU A 466 22.11 -4.97 -0.04
C GLU A 466 20.60 -5.06 -0.32
N MET A 467 20.20 -4.98 -1.59
CA MET A 467 18.88 -5.37 -2.05
C MET A 467 19.08 -6.43 -3.14
N LYS A 468 18.73 -7.68 -2.80
CA LYS A 468 18.86 -8.82 -3.72
C LYS A 468 17.71 -8.89 -4.67
N SER A 469 18.01 -9.28 -5.89
CA SER A 469 17.04 -9.65 -6.89
C SER A 469 16.80 -11.15 -6.85
N TYR A 470 15.53 -11.56 -6.82
CA TYR A 470 15.12 -12.97 -6.72
C TYR A 470 14.37 -13.38 -8.01
N PRO A 471 14.26 -14.68 -8.32
CA PRO A 471 13.52 -15.10 -9.51
C PRO A 471 12.03 -14.78 -9.39
N TRP A 472 11.39 -14.53 -10.53
CA TRP A 472 9.93 -14.46 -10.63
C TRP A 472 9.28 -15.67 -9.95
N THR A 473 8.29 -15.43 -9.14
CA THR A 473 7.67 -16.44 -8.28
C THR A 473 6.16 -16.33 -8.35
N LEU A 474 5.51 -17.46 -8.64
CA LEU A 474 4.05 -17.52 -8.62
C LEU A 474 3.53 -17.65 -7.20
N PHE A 475 2.65 -16.72 -6.82
CA PHE A 475 1.87 -16.76 -5.59
C PHE A 475 0.42 -17.10 -5.89
N GLU A 476 -0.18 -17.87 -4.99
CA GLU A 476 -1.57 -18.32 -5.04
C GLU A 476 -2.19 -18.15 -3.66
N ALA A 477 -3.39 -17.60 -3.60
CA ALA A 477 -4.16 -17.54 -2.37
C ALA A 477 -4.49 -18.94 -1.86
N LYS A 478 -4.51 -19.11 -0.56
CA LYS A 478 -4.90 -20.36 0.08
C LYS A 478 -6.37 -20.64 -0.19
N LYS A 479 -6.68 -21.91 -0.52
CA LYS A 479 -8.06 -22.38 -0.80
C LYS A 479 -8.81 -22.68 0.49
#